data_9ba4b79f988de8523264347a5a20034b
#
_entry.id   9ba4b79f988de8523264347a5a20034b
#
_cell.length_a   1.000
_cell.length_b   1.000
_cell.length_c   1.000
_cell.angle_alpha   90.00
_cell.angle_beta   90.00
_cell.angle_gamma   90.00
#
_symmetry.space_group_name_H-M   'P 1'
#
loop_
_entity.id
_entity.type
_entity.pdbx_description
1 polymer ?
#
loop_
_entity_poly.entity_id
_entity_poly.type
_entity_poly.pdbx_seq_one_letter_code
_entity_poly.pdbx_strand_id
1 'polypeptide(L)'
;VEEKDTMLRVLIADSSSYSRMVLQDIIGSAPGVQITDLAADGDELLKSLKANRAELVVLDHDLPKNGNLLALKRIFGEVPVPVLLLLQQEQLTLELLKQAVELGVYGVVLKPGKSRYYTNYRSIAREVLQKVMAVRQSNLHDAQLRYEVLQQEVVEWNETPAALSAKATSETVIVIGASTGGTQAVEHIVRQLSPDLEATVLVALHLPQSFTRTYAERLQAQTPLKVVEGRRGLKLKPGKVIVAPGGRNMVVQTVMGNRANLMIAFSDEKTSLFDQPSIDLLMQSVARSSVRQVVGVILTGMGKDGTAGAAHIKACGGIVVAQDEETSTIFGMAKSAIESGYINEVLPLQEIPVFLNKYVAGQQVSTTDGTYEIERTGV
;
A
#
# COMPACT_ATOMS: atom_id res chain seq x y z
N VAL A 1 -30.06 -0.08 21.25
CA VAL A 1 -30.48 0.33 19.88
C VAL A 1 -29.79 -0.66 18.96
N GLU A 2 -30.50 -1.64 18.44
CA GLU A 2 -30.00 -2.62 17.47
C GLU A 2 -29.63 -1.85 16.18
N GLU A 3 -28.36 -1.83 15.80
CA GLU A 3 -27.92 -1.49 14.46
C GLU A 3 -28.58 -2.49 13.51
N LYS A 4 -29.60 -2.07 12.79
CA LYS A 4 -30.09 -2.80 11.64
C LYS A 4 -28.94 -2.87 10.64
N ASP A 5 -28.38 -4.06 10.50
CA ASP A 5 -27.40 -4.41 9.47
C ASP A 5 -28.07 -4.29 8.10
N THR A 6 -28.13 -3.03 7.58
CA THR A 6 -28.78 -2.75 6.31
C THR A 6 -27.83 -3.14 5.19
N MET A 7 -28.27 -4.12 4.38
CA MET A 7 -27.54 -4.60 3.18
C MET A 7 -27.18 -3.40 2.29
N LEU A 8 -25.93 -3.31 1.84
CA LEU A 8 -25.48 -2.35 0.84
C LEU A 8 -26.07 -2.71 -0.53
N ARG A 9 -26.90 -1.88 -1.09
CA ARG A 9 -27.60 -2.13 -2.36
C ARG A 9 -26.77 -1.61 -3.52
N VAL A 10 -26.29 -2.54 -4.36
CA VAL A 10 -25.37 -2.25 -5.46
C VAL A 10 -26.03 -2.54 -6.81
N LEU A 11 -25.91 -1.61 -7.74
CA LEU A 11 -26.31 -1.79 -9.14
C LEU A 11 -25.03 -1.89 -10.01
N ILE A 12 -25.00 -2.85 -10.93
CA ILE A 12 -23.85 -3.07 -11.82
C ILE A 12 -24.24 -2.71 -13.25
N ALA A 13 -23.45 -1.87 -13.91
CA ALA A 13 -23.66 -1.45 -15.29
C ALA A 13 -22.42 -1.70 -16.14
N ASP A 14 -22.52 -2.66 -17.07
CA ASP A 14 -21.48 -3.06 -18.03
C ASP A 14 -22.17 -3.61 -19.28
N SER A 15 -21.66 -3.33 -20.48
CA SER A 15 -22.25 -3.82 -21.73
C SER A 15 -22.15 -5.34 -21.91
N SER A 16 -21.09 -5.94 -21.36
CA SER A 16 -20.84 -7.38 -21.48
C SER A 16 -21.66 -8.18 -20.46
N SER A 17 -22.50 -9.09 -20.96
CA SER A 17 -23.25 -10.01 -20.09
C SER A 17 -22.35 -10.89 -19.22
N TYR A 18 -21.20 -11.32 -19.76
CA TYR A 18 -20.20 -12.07 -19.02
C TYR A 18 -19.58 -11.22 -17.90
N SER A 19 -19.21 -9.97 -18.17
CA SER A 19 -18.68 -9.05 -17.15
C SER A 19 -19.68 -8.81 -16.03
N ARG A 20 -20.94 -8.56 -16.37
CA ARG A 20 -22.02 -8.39 -15.36
C ARG A 20 -22.15 -9.62 -14.48
N MET A 21 -22.16 -10.81 -15.08
CA MET A 21 -22.25 -12.07 -14.31
C MET A 21 -21.05 -12.26 -13.37
N VAL A 22 -19.83 -12.01 -13.82
CA VAL A 22 -18.63 -12.16 -12.99
C VAL A 22 -18.58 -11.12 -11.89
N LEU A 23 -18.93 -9.85 -12.18
CA LEU A 23 -19.00 -8.79 -11.18
C LEU A 23 -20.10 -9.05 -10.14
N GLN A 24 -21.26 -9.58 -10.57
CA GLN A 24 -22.34 -10.00 -9.67
C GLN A 24 -21.87 -11.09 -8.71
N ASP A 25 -21.15 -12.10 -9.22
CA ASP A 25 -20.58 -13.20 -8.44
C ASP A 25 -19.56 -12.68 -7.40
N ILE A 26 -18.64 -11.80 -7.86
CA ILE A 26 -17.63 -11.19 -7.00
C ILE A 26 -18.27 -10.34 -5.90
N ILE A 27 -19.11 -9.37 -6.27
CA ILE A 27 -19.65 -8.37 -5.35
C ILE A 27 -20.72 -9.00 -4.43
N GLY A 28 -21.54 -9.90 -4.98
CA GLY A 28 -22.55 -10.63 -4.22
C GLY A 28 -21.97 -11.64 -3.22
N SER A 29 -20.70 -12.03 -3.33
CA SER A 29 -20.03 -12.86 -2.34
C SER A 29 -19.68 -12.13 -1.05
N ALA A 30 -19.73 -10.80 -1.03
CA ALA A 30 -19.41 -10.01 0.16
C ALA A 30 -20.58 -10.02 1.15
N PRO A 31 -20.32 -10.30 2.45
CA PRO A 31 -21.36 -10.23 3.47
C PRO A 31 -21.92 -8.80 3.57
N GLY A 32 -23.24 -8.67 3.72
CA GLY A 32 -23.91 -7.37 3.83
C GLY A 32 -24.05 -6.60 2.51
N VAL A 33 -23.88 -7.25 1.34
CA VAL A 33 -24.09 -6.65 0.02
C VAL A 33 -25.23 -7.33 -0.70
N GLN A 34 -26.08 -6.56 -1.35
CA GLN A 34 -27.16 -7.03 -2.22
C GLN A 34 -27.08 -6.39 -3.60
N ILE A 35 -27.01 -7.19 -4.65
CA ILE A 35 -27.13 -6.70 -6.01
C ILE A 35 -28.61 -6.43 -6.30
N THR A 36 -28.93 -5.18 -6.63
CA THR A 36 -30.32 -4.76 -6.87
C THR A 36 -30.73 -4.93 -8.32
N ASP A 37 -29.80 -4.72 -9.25
CA ASP A 37 -30.06 -4.85 -10.67
C ASP A 37 -28.78 -4.88 -11.50
N LEU A 38 -28.91 -5.22 -12.81
CA LEU A 38 -27.86 -5.26 -13.81
C LEU A 38 -28.31 -4.46 -15.02
N ALA A 39 -27.47 -3.53 -15.50
CA ALA A 39 -27.79 -2.71 -16.67
C ALA A 39 -26.78 -2.91 -17.80
N ALA A 40 -27.25 -2.98 -19.04
CA ALA A 40 -26.42 -3.17 -20.22
C ALA A 40 -26.10 -1.85 -20.95
N ASP A 41 -26.85 -0.80 -20.67
CA ASP A 41 -26.64 0.55 -21.21
C ASP A 41 -27.07 1.66 -20.25
N GLY A 42 -26.80 2.92 -20.62
CA GLY A 42 -27.08 4.07 -19.77
C GLY A 42 -28.59 4.34 -19.53
N ASP A 43 -29.49 3.91 -20.41
CA ASP A 43 -30.93 4.08 -20.21
C ASP A 43 -31.49 3.04 -19.26
N GLU A 44 -31.06 1.77 -19.38
CA GLU A 44 -31.37 0.72 -18.41
C GLU A 44 -30.87 1.08 -17.01
N LEU A 45 -29.62 1.58 -16.94
CA LEU A 45 -29.02 2.02 -15.68
C LEU A 45 -29.92 3.05 -14.96
N LEU A 46 -30.33 4.10 -15.64
CA LEU A 46 -31.17 5.15 -15.04
C LEU A 46 -32.57 4.67 -14.69
N LYS A 47 -33.16 3.83 -15.53
CA LYS A 47 -34.43 3.20 -15.22
C LYS A 47 -34.36 2.35 -13.95
N SER A 48 -33.32 1.54 -13.84
CA SER A 48 -33.10 0.69 -12.67
C SER A 48 -32.81 1.49 -11.40
N LEU A 49 -32.02 2.59 -11.48
CA LEU A 49 -31.76 3.47 -10.37
C LEU A 49 -33.05 4.12 -9.82
N LYS A 50 -33.94 4.56 -10.70
CA LYS A 50 -35.24 5.15 -10.31
C LYS A 50 -36.17 4.13 -9.65
N ALA A 51 -36.07 2.86 -10.06
CA ALA A 51 -36.92 1.79 -9.54
C ALA A 51 -36.41 1.18 -8.22
N ASN A 52 -35.09 0.97 -8.09
CA ASN A 52 -34.52 0.02 -7.11
C ASN A 52 -33.69 0.66 -5.99
N ARG A 53 -33.62 1.99 -5.86
CA ARG A 53 -32.89 2.73 -4.80
C ARG A 53 -31.53 2.14 -4.45
N ALA A 54 -30.66 1.94 -5.46
CA ALA A 54 -29.28 1.52 -5.20
C ALA A 54 -28.51 2.57 -4.38
N GLU A 55 -27.58 2.13 -3.55
CA GLU A 55 -26.72 2.97 -2.71
C GLU A 55 -25.31 3.09 -3.30
N LEU A 56 -25.01 2.32 -4.33
CA LEU A 56 -23.75 2.29 -5.07
C LEU A 56 -24.02 1.83 -6.50
N VAL A 57 -23.39 2.50 -7.46
CA VAL A 57 -23.30 2.03 -8.85
C VAL A 57 -21.87 1.61 -9.16
N VAL A 58 -21.70 0.41 -9.68
CA VAL A 58 -20.44 -0.03 -10.31
C VAL A 58 -20.62 0.13 -11.81
N LEU A 59 -19.94 1.11 -12.39
CA LEU A 59 -20.15 1.58 -13.75
C LEU A 59 -18.95 1.32 -14.65
N ASP A 60 -19.15 0.61 -15.75
CA ASP A 60 -18.17 0.54 -16.83
C ASP A 60 -18.11 1.88 -17.60
N HIS A 61 -16.92 2.45 -17.74
CA HIS A 61 -16.70 3.65 -18.55
C HIS A 61 -17.19 3.49 -19.99
N ASP A 62 -16.99 2.30 -20.57
CA ASP A 62 -17.37 1.97 -21.96
C ASP A 62 -18.84 1.54 -22.11
N LEU A 63 -19.67 1.81 -21.09
CA LEU A 63 -21.09 1.50 -21.16
C LEU A 63 -21.73 2.22 -22.37
N PRO A 64 -22.50 1.54 -23.24
CA PRO A 64 -23.25 2.18 -24.31
C PRO A 64 -24.13 3.33 -23.77
N LYS A 65 -24.23 4.39 -24.55
CA LYS A 65 -24.93 5.64 -24.18
C LYS A 65 -24.31 6.38 -22.98
N ASN A 66 -23.03 6.09 -22.66
CA ASN A 66 -22.21 6.84 -21.69
C ASN A 66 -21.22 7.80 -22.38
N GLY A 67 -21.33 8.02 -23.68
CA GLY A 67 -20.43 8.94 -24.39
C GLY A 67 -20.32 10.29 -23.66
N ASN A 68 -19.09 10.79 -23.49
CA ASN A 68 -18.79 12.04 -22.80
C ASN A 68 -19.33 12.08 -21.34
N LEU A 69 -19.24 10.94 -20.63
CA LEU A 69 -19.73 10.75 -19.25
C LEU A 69 -21.24 11.03 -19.08
N LEU A 70 -22.03 10.82 -20.12
CA LEU A 70 -23.47 11.15 -20.09
C LEU A 70 -24.22 10.40 -18.98
N ALA A 71 -23.93 9.11 -18.79
CA ALA A 71 -24.56 8.34 -17.71
C ALA A 71 -24.19 8.90 -16.33
N LEU A 72 -22.93 9.29 -16.10
CA LEU A 72 -22.51 9.95 -14.85
C LEU A 72 -23.22 11.28 -14.64
N LYS A 73 -23.30 12.12 -15.67
CA LYS A 73 -24.01 13.41 -15.62
C LYS A 73 -25.49 13.23 -15.26
N ARG A 74 -26.13 12.22 -15.82
CA ARG A 74 -27.53 11.90 -15.52
C ARG A 74 -27.71 11.30 -14.13
N ILE A 75 -26.81 10.43 -13.67
CA ILE A 75 -26.82 9.92 -12.28
C ILE A 75 -26.71 11.11 -11.32
N PHE A 76 -25.74 11.98 -11.53
CA PHE A 76 -25.49 13.13 -10.66
C PHE A 76 -26.70 14.11 -10.61
N GLY A 77 -27.33 14.36 -11.76
CA GLY A 77 -28.45 15.32 -11.86
C GLY A 77 -29.82 14.75 -11.51
N GLU A 78 -30.07 13.45 -11.76
CA GLU A 78 -31.43 12.88 -11.62
C GLU A 78 -31.57 11.98 -10.38
N VAL A 79 -30.55 11.18 -10.05
CA VAL A 79 -30.58 10.22 -8.94
C VAL A 79 -29.16 10.14 -8.35
N PRO A 80 -28.71 11.14 -7.58
CA PRO A 80 -27.35 11.19 -7.08
C PRO A 80 -27.04 9.99 -6.18
N VAL A 81 -26.06 9.19 -6.60
CA VAL A 81 -25.59 8.01 -5.89
C VAL A 81 -24.08 7.85 -6.13
N PRO A 82 -23.30 7.37 -5.14
CA PRO A 82 -21.88 7.09 -5.32
C PRO A 82 -21.61 6.17 -6.50
N VAL A 83 -20.56 6.45 -7.27
CA VAL A 83 -20.15 5.63 -8.41
C VAL A 83 -18.74 5.11 -8.23
N LEU A 84 -18.55 3.79 -8.38
CA LEU A 84 -17.28 3.13 -8.59
C LEU A 84 -17.09 2.95 -10.09
N LEU A 85 -16.11 3.66 -10.68
CA LEU A 85 -15.88 3.67 -12.11
C LEU A 85 -14.86 2.60 -12.51
N LEU A 86 -15.23 1.74 -13.47
CA LEU A 86 -14.34 0.75 -14.08
C LEU A 86 -13.88 1.28 -15.44
N LEU A 87 -12.57 1.38 -15.69
CA LEU A 87 -12.03 1.89 -16.95
C LEU A 87 -10.72 1.20 -17.34
N GLN A 88 -10.36 1.29 -18.62
CA GLN A 88 -9.07 0.83 -19.10
C GLN A 88 -7.97 1.82 -18.71
N GLN A 89 -6.74 1.33 -18.57
CA GLN A 89 -5.61 2.18 -18.20
C GLN A 89 -5.38 3.31 -19.22
N GLU A 90 -5.60 3.05 -20.51
CA GLU A 90 -5.42 4.00 -21.59
C GLU A 90 -6.44 5.14 -21.56
N GLN A 91 -7.57 4.95 -20.90
CA GLN A 91 -8.65 5.95 -20.78
C GLN A 91 -8.42 6.89 -19.60
N LEU A 92 -7.55 6.51 -18.68
CA LEU A 92 -7.32 7.23 -17.43
C LEU A 92 -6.46 8.48 -17.68
N THR A 93 -7.08 9.64 -17.63
CA THR A 93 -6.43 10.94 -17.69
C THR A 93 -6.80 11.76 -16.46
N LEU A 94 -5.95 12.73 -16.08
CA LEU A 94 -6.25 13.64 -14.97
C LEU A 94 -7.51 14.45 -15.22
N GLU A 95 -7.77 14.82 -16.48
CA GLU A 95 -8.98 15.55 -16.88
C GLU A 95 -10.23 14.70 -16.70
N LEU A 96 -10.22 13.44 -17.18
CA LEU A 96 -11.31 12.49 -16.96
C LEU A 96 -11.57 12.28 -15.47
N LEU A 97 -10.50 12.11 -14.68
CA LEU A 97 -10.61 11.89 -13.24
C LEU A 97 -11.27 13.05 -12.54
N LYS A 98 -10.85 14.29 -12.84
CA LYS A 98 -11.43 15.51 -12.28
C LYS A 98 -12.93 15.60 -12.58
N GLN A 99 -13.31 15.44 -13.83
CA GLN A 99 -14.71 15.46 -14.26
C GLN A 99 -15.53 14.34 -13.60
N ALA A 100 -14.98 13.14 -13.50
CA ALA A 100 -15.66 12.00 -12.89
C ALA A 100 -15.91 12.21 -11.38
N VAL A 101 -14.93 12.75 -10.65
CA VAL A 101 -15.07 13.06 -9.21
C VAL A 101 -16.13 14.15 -8.97
N GLU A 102 -16.16 15.20 -9.79
CA GLU A 102 -17.19 16.24 -9.73
C GLU A 102 -18.59 15.67 -9.96
N LEU A 103 -18.72 14.58 -10.72
CA LEU A 103 -19.95 13.87 -11.02
C LEU A 103 -20.27 12.71 -10.04
N GLY A 104 -19.62 12.65 -8.88
CA GLY A 104 -19.94 11.68 -7.82
C GLY A 104 -19.18 10.35 -7.87
N VAL A 105 -18.16 10.22 -8.71
CA VAL A 105 -17.25 9.08 -8.65
C VAL A 105 -16.42 9.18 -7.38
N TYR A 106 -16.49 8.15 -6.53
CA TYR A 106 -15.72 8.10 -5.29
C TYR A 106 -14.51 7.17 -5.38
N GLY A 107 -14.48 6.30 -6.36
CA GLY A 107 -13.42 5.34 -6.57
C GLY A 107 -13.30 4.94 -8.03
N VAL A 108 -12.10 4.54 -8.43
CA VAL A 108 -11.80 4.05 -9.77
C VAL A 108 -11.12 2.69 -9.64
N VAL A 109 -11.45 1.76 -10.53
CA VAL A 109 -10.78 0.46 -10.66
C VAL A 109 -10.33 0.28 -12.10
N LEU A 110 -9.06 -0.06 -12.29
CA LEU A 110 -8.55 -0.37 -13.60
C LEU A 110 -8.99 -1.78 -14.03
N LYS A 111 -9.64 -1.86 -15.19
CA LYS A 111 -9.97 -3.14 -15.78
C LYS A 111 -8.70 -3.91 -16.13
N PRO A 112 -8.65 -5.22 -15.86
CA PRO A 112 -7.52 -6.03 -16.30
C PRO A 112 -7.43 -6.03 -17.84
N GLY A 113 -6.21 -6.12 -18.36
CA GLY A 113 -5.98 -6.15 -19.81
C GLY A 113 -6.86 -7.19 -20.48
N LYS A 114 -7.38 -6.88 -21.67
CA LYS A 114 -8.22 -7.78 -22.44
C LYS A 114 -7.41 -9.02 -22.84
N SER A 115 -7.78 -10.18 -22.33
CA SER A 115 -7.47 -11.45 -23.00
C SER A 115 -8.18 -11.47 -24.36
N ARG A 116 -7.73 -12.31 -25.32
CA ARG A 116 -8.30 -12.35 -26.68
C ARG A 116 -9.83 -12.44 -26.74
N TYR A 117 -10.50 -12.86 -25.67
CA TYR A 117 -11.94 -13.18 -25.66
C TYR A 117 -12.74 -12.58 -24.49
N TYR A 118 -12.13 -12.16 -23.36
CA TYR A 118 -12.87 -11.66 -22.20
C TYR A 118 -12.00 -10.82 -21.25
N THR A 119 -12.64 -9.98 -20.44
CA THR A 119 -11.99 -9.25 -19.35
C THR A 119 -12.00 -10.11 -18.07
N ASN A 120 -10.82 -10.41 -17.52
CA ASN A 120 -10.71 -11.27 -16.33
C ASN A 120 -10.90 -10.49 -15.03
N TYR A 121 -12.13 -10.12 -14.70
CA TYR A 121 -12.43 -9.41 -13.45
C TYR A 121 -12.07 -10.18 -12.17
N ARG A 122 -11.93 -11.51 -12.22
CA ARG A 122 -11.50 -12.30 -11.05
C ARG A 122 -10.09 -11.93 -10.59
N SER A 123 -9.24 -11.44 -11.49
CA SER A 123 -7.89 -10.97 -11.12
C SER A 123 -7.89 -9.71 -10.26
N ILE A 124 -8.94 -8.91 -10.32
CA ILE A 124 -9.11 -7.67 -9.55
C ILE A 124 -10.25 -7.76 -8.53
N ALA A 125 -10.79 -8.96 -8.29
CA ALA A 125 -11.94 -9.17 -7.40
C ALA A 125 -11.76 -8.53 -6.02
N ARG A 126 -10.56 -8.66 -5.44
CA ARG A 126 -10.23 -8.09 -4.14
C ARG A 126 -10.29 -6.56 -4.14
N GLU A 127 -9.76 -5.92 -5.17
CA GLU A 127 -9.78 -4.46 -5.31
C GLU A 127 -11.22 -3.95 -5.45
N VAL A 128 -12.01 -4.62 -6.30
CA VAL A 128 -13.44 -4.31 -6.46
C VAL A 128 -14.18 -4.41 -5.13
N LEU A 129 -14.01 -5.53 -4.41
CA LEU A 129 -14.66 -5.73 -3.10
C LEU A 129 -14.23 -4.69 -2.07
N GLN A 130 -12.94 -4.39 -1.96
CA GLN A 130 -12.44 -3.38 -1.03
C GLN A 130 -13.07 -2.01 -1.30
N LYS A 131 -13.14 -1.60 -2.57
CA LYS A 131 -13.73 -0.30 -2.93
C LYS A 131 -15.25 -0.30 -2.73
N VAL A 132 -15.95 -1.38 -3.08
CA VAL A 132 -17.39 -1.52 -2.80
C VAL A 132 -17.68 -1.39 -1.30
N MET A 133 -16.92 -2.07 -0.45
CA MET A 133 -17.12 -2.00 1.01
C MET A 133 -16.72 -0.66 1.62
N ALA A 134 -15.78 0.06 1.01
CA ALA A 134 -15.32 1.36 1.47
C ALA A 134 -16.32 2.50 1.23
N VAL A 135 -17.37 2.31 0.42
CA VAL A 135 -18.32 3.37 0.07
C VAL A 135 -18.99 4.00 1.30
N ARG A 136 -19.34 3.22 2.32
CA ARG A 136 -19.95 3.69 3.55
C ARG A 136 -19.02 4.53 4.44
N GLN A 137 -17.72 4.40 4.25
CA GLN A 137 -16.69 5.11 5.01
C GLN A 137 -16.08 6.26 4.20
N SER A 138 -16.49 6.41 2.93
CA SER A 138 -15.97 7.44 2.06
C SER A 138 -16.61 8.80 2.36
N ASN A 139 -15.77 9.84 2.43
CA ASN A 139 -16.21 11.24 2.59
C ASN A 139 -16.80 11.74 1.25
N LEU A 140 -18.04 11.33 0.96
CA LEU A 140 -18.72 11.63 -0.31
C LEU A 140 -18.98 13.13 -0.53
N HIS A 141 -18.91 13.95 0.53
CA HIS A 141 -19.24 15.37 0.49
C HIS A 141 -18.10 16.29 0.05
N ASP A 142 -16.84 15.81 0.09
CA ASP A 142 -15.67 16.61 -0.30
C ASP A 142 -15.08 16.11 -1.63
N ALA A 143 -15.48 16.79 -2.73
CA ALA A 143 -14.99 16.47 -4.07
C ALA A 143 -13.48 16.74 -4.21
N GLN A 144 -12.96 17.77 -3.54
CA GLN A 144 -11.55 18.11 -3.60
C GLN A 144 -10.70 17.02 -2.94
N LEU A 145 -11.09 16.59 -1.75
CA LEU A 145 -10.39 15.49 -1.05
C LEU A 145 -10.44 14.18 -1.84
N ARG A 146 -11.60 13.85 -2.46
CA ARG A 146 -11.73 12.68 -3.34
C ARG A 146 -10.81 12.78 -4.55
N TYR A 147 -10.74 13.95 -5.18
CA TYR A 147 -9.86 14.19 -6.32
C TYR A 147 -8.38 13.99 -5.94
N GLU A 148 -7.95 14.56 -4.82
CA GLU A 148 -6.58 14.39 -4.33
C GLU A 148 -6.21 12.92 -4.07
N VAL A 149 -7.12 12.17 -3.43
CA VAL A 149 -6.91 10.73 -3.18
C VAL A 149 -6.82 9.95 -4.50
N LEU A 150 -7.75 10.16 -5.42
CA LEU A 150 -7.76 9.46 -6.70
C LEU A 150 -6.63 9.93 -7.62
N GLN A 151 -6.24 11.20 -7.58
CA GLN A 151 -5.09 11.71 -8.32
C GLN A 151 -3.79 11.02 -7.86
N GLN A 152 -3.63 10.81 -6.57
CA GLN A 152 -2.49 10.07 -6.04
C GLN A 152 -2.48 8.62 -6.51
N GLU A 153 -3.64 7.95 -6.54
CA GLU A 153 -3.76 6.60 -7.10
C GLU A 153 -3.37 6.58 -8.60
N VAL A 154 -3.82 7.57 -9.38
CA VAL A 154 -3.53 7.68 -10.83
C VAL A 154 -2.07 7.96 -11.12
N VAL A 155 -1.44 8.84 -10.35
CA VAL A 155 0.01 9.09 -10.48
C VAL A 155 0.78 7.78 -10.28
N GLU A 156 0.35 6.95 -9.32
CA GLU A 156 0.95 5.63 -9.12
C GLU A 156 0.69 4.66 -10.27
N TRP A 157 -0.48 4.71 -10.92
CA TRP A 157 -0.78 3.88 -12.09
C TRP A 157 -0.03 4.32 -13.33
N ASN A 158 0.15 5.64 -13.54
CA ASN A 158 0.85 6.21 -14.70
C ASN A 158 2.39 6.22 -14.55
N GLU A 159 2.91 6.11 -13.33
CA GLU A 159 4.34 5.91 -13.08
C GLU A 159 4.81 4.48 -13.41
N THR A 160 4.05 3.71 -14.19
CA THR A 160 4.53 2.47 -14.77
C THR A 160 5.03 2.78 -16.19
N PRO A 161 6.26 3.29 -16.39
CA PRO A 161 6.81 3.44 -17.73
C PRO A 161 7.02 2.04 -18.30
N ALA A 162 6.72 1.87 -19.56
CA ALA A 162 7.10 0.70 -20.37
C ALA A 162 8.63 0.44 -20.39
N ALA A 163 9.44 1.23 -19.70
CA ALA A 163 10.90 1.13 -19.56
C ALA A 163 11.39 0.46 -18.29
N LEU A 164 10.51 0.10 -17.32
CA LEU A 164 10.84 -0.70 -16.15
C LEU A 164 10.19 -2.11 -16.22
N SER A 165 10.11 -2.64 -17.43
CA SER A 165 9.84 -4.04 -17.68
C SER A 165 11.02 -4.86 -17.20
N ALA A 166 10.92 -5.47 -16.04
CA ALA A 166 11.53 -6.69 -15.54
C ALA A 166 11.83 -6.76 -14.04
N LYS A 167 11.59 -5.70 -13.22
CA LYS A 167 11.70 -5.83 -11.75
C LYS A 167 10.39 -5.43 -11.07
N ALA A 168 9.42 -6.31 -11.10
CA ALA A 168 8.05 -6.05 -10.64
C ALA A 168 7.90 -5.92 -9.12
N THR A 169 8.90 -6.31 -8.32
CA THR A 169 8.87 -6.26 -6.85
C THR A 169 10.27 -6.07 -6.30
N SER A 170 10.38 -5.39 -5.17
CA SER A 170 11.64 -5.32 -4.44
C SER A 170 12.01 -6.72 -3.93
N GLU A 171 13.10 -7.30 -4.41
CA GLU A 171 13.63 -8.56 -3.88
C GLU A 171 14.14 -8.37 -2.45
N THR A 172 14.60 -7.16 -2.12
CA THR A 172 15.12 -6.78 -0.81
C THR A 172 14.23 -5.74 -0.14
N VAL A 173 13.87 -5.96 1.12
CA VAL A 173 13.17 -4.99 1.96
C VAL A 173 14.01 -4.70 3.19
N ILE A 174 14.26 -3.41 3.42
CA ILE A 174 14.90 -2.88 4.61
C ILE A 174 13.82 -2.35 5.54
N VAL A 175 13.80 -2.80 6.80
CA VAL A 175 12.85 -2.29 7.82
C VAL A 175 13.64 -1.56 8.89
N ILE A 176 13.43 -0.27 9.03
CA ILE A 176 14.09 0.58 10.01
C ILE A 176 13.11 0.93 11.12
N GLY A 177 13.46 0.57 12.36
CA GLY A 177 12.69 0.88 13.56
C GLY A 177 13.45 1.86 14.46
N ALA A 178 12.77 2.90 14.94
CA ALA A 178 13.37 3.90 15.85
C ALA A 178 12.31 4.63 16.69
N SER A 179 12.78 5.28 17.77
CA SER A 179 11.94 6.09 18.65
C SER A 179 12.65 7.40 19.03
N THR A 180 12.93 7.66 20.28
CA THR A 180 13.61 8.90 20.73
C THR A 180 14.99 9.03 20.07
N GLY A 181 15.25 10.17 19.42
CA GLY A 181 16.45 10.39 18.59
C GLY A 181 16.37 9.79 17.20
N GLY A 182 15.31 9.02 16.91
CA GLY A 182 15.17 8.25 15.68
C GLY A 182 14.97 9.09 14.43
N THR A 183 14.33 10.25 14.53
CA THR A 183 14.11 11.12 13.36
C THR A 183 15.43 11.53 12.69
N GLN A 184 16.40 11.97 13.50
CA GLN A 184 17.72 12.35 13.01
C GLN A 184 18.53 11.14 12.51
N ALA A 185 18.42 10.00 13.22
CA ALA A 185 19.12 8.78 12.84
C ALA A 185 18.61 8.25 11.49
N VAL A 186 17.29 8.21 11.28
CA VAL A 186 16.69 7.82 9.98
C VAL A 186 17.05 8.79 8.87
N GLU A 187 17.02 10.12 9.12
CA GLU A 187 17.44 11.12 8.14
C GLU A 187 18.90 10.92 7.72
N HIS A 188 19.78 10.67 8.70
CA HIS A 188 21.20 10.38 8.43
C HIS A 188 21.35 9.16 7.50
N ILE A 189 20.65 8.09 7.78
CA ILE A 189 20.71 6.87 6.97
C ILE A 189 20.14 7.12 5.57
N VAL A 190 18.89 7.57 5.47
CA VAL A 190 18.17 7.71 4.19
C VAL A 190 18.87 8.67 3.22
N ARG A 191 19.48 9.75 3.73
CA ARG A 191 20.26 10.69 2.93
C ARG A 191 21.48 10.06 2.26
N GLN A 192 22.04 8.99 2.83
CA GLN A 192 23.26 8.34 2.35
C GLN A 192 22.98 7.02 1.61
N LEU A 193 21.71 6.62 1.48
CA LEU A 193 21.35 5.49 0.64
C LEU A 193 21.57 5.83 -0.84
N SER A 194 22.00 4.82 -1.60
CA SER A 194 22.24 4.95 -3.04
C SER A 194 20.99 5.42 -3.79
N PRO A 195 21.11 6.37 -4.75
CA PRO A 195 20.02 6.75 -5.65
C PRO A 195 19.44 5.55 -6.41
N ASP A 196 20.28 4.57 -6.72
CA ASP A 196 19.92 3.34 -7.46
C ASP A 196 19.64 2.16 -6.53
N LEU A 197 19.16 2.43 -5.31
CA LEU A 197 18.91 1.39 -4.31
C LEU A 197 17.88 0.37 -4.81
N GLU A 198 18.28 -0.85 -5.02
CA GLU A 198 17.40 -1.97 -5.45
C GLU A 198 16.63 -2.60 -4.28
N ALA A 199 16.25 -1.80 -3.28
CA ALA A 199 15.47 -2.21 -2.13
C ALA A 199 14.32 -1.24 -1.85
N THR A 200 13.25 -1.73 -1.21
CA THR A 200 12.25 -0.87 -0.57
C THR A 200 12.64 -0.67 0.89
N VAL A 201 12.60 0.57 1.36
CA VAL A 201 12.85 0.92 2.77
C VAL A 201 11.52 1.21 3.46
N LEU A 202 11.24 0.49 4.53
CA LEU A 202 10.08 0.71 5.40
C LEU A 202 10.58 1.31 6.71
N VAL A 203 10.00 2.42 7.12
CA VAL A 203 10.41 3.16 8.33
C VAL A 203 9.27 3.17 9.33
N ALA A 204 9.46 2.57 10.50
CA ALA A 204 8.56 2.68 11.65
C ALA A 204 9.20 3.57 12.71
N LEU A 205 8.61 4.73 12.93
CA LEU A 205 9.01 5.72 13.95
C LEU A 205 7.87 5.94 14.93
N HIS A 206 8.15 5.88 16.22
CA HIS A 206 7.16 6.24 17.25
C HIS A 206 6.93 7.75 17.24
N LEU A 207 6.17 8.20 16.24
CA LEU A 207 5.75 9.60 16.06
C LEU A 207 4.22 9.69 16.13
N PRO A 208 3.65 10.76 16.69
CA PRO A 208 2.23 11.02 16.60
C PRO A 208 1.77 11.17 15.14
N GLN A 209 0.53 10.78 14.86
CA GLN A 209 -0.06 10.80 13.52
C GLN A 209 0.07 12.16 12.81
N SER A 210 -0.06 13.26 13.56
CA SER A 210 0.04 14.63 13.01
C SER A 210 1.43 14.99 12.49
N PHE A 211 2.47 14.21 12.81
CA PHE A 211 3.86 14.53 12.43
C PHE A 211 4.40 13.65 11.30
N THR A 212 3.83 12.48 11.05
CA THR A 212 4.42 11.50 10.13
C THR A 212 4.41 11.96 8.68
N ARG A 213 3.35 12.63 8.24
CA ARG A 213 3.28 13.20 6.89
C ARG A 213 4.33 14.29 6.68
N THR A 214 4.40 15.28 7.57
CA THR A 214 5.39 16.36 7.50
C THR A 214 6.82 15.82 7.60
N TYR A 215 7.02 14.77 8.38
CA TYR A 215 8.31 14.09 8.46
C TYR A 215 8.68 13.42 7.12
N ALA A 216 7.76 12.72 6.48
CA ALA A 216 7.99 12.11 5.17
C ALA A 216 8.32 13.16 4.10
N GLU A 217 7.62 14.31 4.09
CA GLU A 217 7.89 15.43 3.18
C GLU A 217 9.29 16.05 3.43
N ARG A 218 9.67 16.21 4.71
CA ARG A 218 11.01 16.69 5.07
C ARG A 218 12.09 15.70 4.66
N LEU A 219 11.86 14.40 4.84
CA LEU A 219 12.79 13.36 4.44
C LEU A 219 12.94 13.31 2.91
N GLN A 220 11.84 13.49 2.16
CA GLN A 220 11.87 13.58 0.69
C GLN A 220 12.82 14.68 0.19
N ALA A 221 12.88 15.83 0.87
CA ALA A 221 13.75 16.92 0.48
C ALA A 221 15.25 16.62 0.65
N GLN A 222 15.62 15.54 1.32
CA GLN A 222 17.00 15.19 1.67
C GLN A 222 17.57 14.00 0.88
N THR A 223 16.76 13.35 0.05
CA THR A 223 17.16 12.14 -0.69
C THR A 223 16.60 12.13 -2.11
N PRO A 224 17.31 11.56 -3.09
CA PRO A 224 16.77 11.31 -4.42
C PRO A 224 15.79 10.15 -4.47
N LEU A 225 15.74 9.30 -3.43
CA LEU A 225 14.77 8.21 -3.33
C LEU A 225 13.35 8.76 -3.18
N LYS A 226 12.35 8.01 -3.64
CA LYS A 226 10.95 8.43 -3.49
C LYS A 226 10.46 8.15 -2.07
N VAL A 227 10.23 9.20 -1.28
CA VAL A 227 9.70 9.08 0.08
C VAL A 227 8.21 9.37 0.12
N VAL A 228 7.44 8.49 0.76
CA VAL A 228 5.99 8.64 0.92
C VAL A 228 5.54 8.16 2.31
N GLU A 229 4.44 8.69 2.80
CA GLU A 229 3.75 8.11 3.94
C GLU A 229 3.00 6.84 3.52
N GLY A 230 3.02 5.80 4.36
CA GLY A 230 2.41 4.50 4.09
C GLY A 230 0.88 4.58 4.05
N ARG A 231 0.28 3.98 3.02
CA ARG A 231 -1.17 3.86 2.87
C ARG A 231 -1.55 2.46 2.41
N ARG A 232 -2.77 2.06 2.70
CA ARG A 232 -3.29 0.74 2.30
C ARG A 232 -3.21 0.57 0.77
N GLY A 233 -2.68 -0.57 0.32
CA GLY A 233 -2.57 -0.91 -1.10
C GLY A 233 -1.31 -0.37 -1.78
N LEU A 234 -0.50 0.47 -1.12
CA LEU A 234 0.76 0.97 -1.67
C LEU A 234 1.72 -0.19 -1.94
N LYS A 235 2.16 -0.34 -3.19
CA LYS A 235 3.09 -1.40 -3.59
C LYS A 235 4.52 -1.10 -3.15
N LEU A 236 5.21 -2.13 -2.70
CA LEU A 236 6.64 -2.07 -2.45
C LEU A 236 7.39 -2.07 -3.79
N LYS A 237 8.24 -1.07 -4.01
CA LYS A 237 9.06 -0.92 -5.21
C LYS A 237 10.49 -0.53 -4.84
N PRO A 238 11.51 -0.99 -5.57
CA PRO A 238 12.89 -0.54 -5.38
C PRO A 238 12.99 1.00 -5.45
N GLY A 239 13.92 1.57 -4.69
CA GLY A 239 14.14 3.02 -4.64
C GLY A 239 13.06 3.81 -3.89
N LYS A 240 12.15 3.13 -3.18
CA LYS A 240 11.08 3.79 -2.41
C LYS A 240 11.31 3.67 -0.91
N VAL A 241 11.11 4.77 -0.20
CA VAL A 241 11.08 4.85 1.27
C VAL A 241 9.65 5.09 1.71
N ILE A 242 9.10 4.21 2.55
CA ILE A 242 7.72 4.29 3.04
C ILE A 242 7.74 4.49 4.55
N VAL A 243 7.28 5.64 5.00
CA VAL A 243 7.18 5.99 6.43
C VAL A 243 5.83 5.52 6.97
N ALA A 244 5.83 4.72 8.00
CA ALA A 244 4.60 4.26 8.65
C ALA A 244 3.86 5.43 9.31
N PRO A 245 2.54 5.58 9.08
CA PRO A 245 1.76 6.63 9.74
C PRO A 245 1.65 6.37 11.25
N GLY A 246 1.79 7.42 12.05
CA GLY A 246 1.62 7.34 13.49
C GLY A 246 0.21 6.92 13.91
N GLY A 247 0.12 6.25 15.06
CA GLY A 247 -1.15 5.78 15.61
C GLY A 247 -1.78 4.59 14.87
N ARG A 248 -1.05 3.96 13.93
CA ARG A 248 -1.53 2.79 13.17
C ARG A 248 -0.38 1.80 12.95
N ASN A 249 -0.69 0.51 13.05
CA ASN A 249 0.28 -0.55 12.81
C ASN A 249 0.35 -0.89 11.31
N MET A 250 1.35 -0.36 10.62
CA MET A 250 1.64 -0.68 9.23
C MET A 250 2.22 -2.09 9.11
N VAL A 251 1.73 -2.86 8.15
CA VAL A 251 2.20 -4.23 7.85
C VAL A 251 2.32 -4.44 6.36
N VAL A 252 3.10 -5.46 5.96
CA VAL A 252 3.21 -5.89 4.57
C VAL A 252 2.34 -7.12 4.35
N GLN A 253 1.62 -7.13 3.24
CA GLN A 253 0.83 -8.28 2.79
C GLN A 253 1.25 -8.70 1.39
N THR A 254 1.32 -10.03 1.17
CA THR A 254 1.46 -10.61 -0.16
C THR A 254 0.09 -10.64 -0.84
N VAL A 255 0.01 -10.20 -2.09
CA VAL A 255 -1.23 -10.30 -2.86
C VAL A 255 -1.49 -11.77 -3.21
N MET A 256 -2.68 -12.29 -2.88
CA MET A 256 -3.06 -13.67 -3.22
C MET A 256 -3.00 -13.87 -4.74
N GLY A 257 -2.31 -14.95 -5.16
CA GLY A 257 -2.17 -15.32 -6.57
C GLY A 257 -0.93 -14.73 -7.26
N ASN A 258 -0.24 -13.78 -6.66
CA ASN A 258 1.03 -13.28 -7.18
C ASN A 258 2.03 -13.02 -6.03
N ARG A 259 2.90 -13.99 -5.77
CA ARG A 259 3.95 -13.89 -4.73
C ARG A 259 4.91 -12.71 -4.95
N ALA A 260 4.96 -12.20 -6.16
CA ALA A 260 5.80 -11.06 -6.51
C ALA A 260 5.17 -9.69 -6.15
N ASN A 261 3.91 -9.59 -5.77
CA ASN A 261 3.27 -8.33 -5.43
C ASN A 261 3.09 -8.18 -3.92
N LEU A 262 3.91 -7.32 -3.33
CA LEU A 262 3.84 -6.92 -1.93
C LEU A 262 3.20 -5.54 -1.81
N MET A 263 2.32 -5.36 -0.83
CA MET A 263 1.67 -4.08 -0.58
C MET A 263 1.56 -3.77 0.91
N ILE A 264 1.44 -2.49 1.21
CA ILE A 264 1.16 -2.00 2.55
C ILE A 264 -0.29 -2.29 2.93
N ALA A 265 -0.46 -2.79 4.14
CA ALA A 265 -1.73 -2.92 4.83
C ALA A 265 -1.61 -2.40 6.27
N PHE A 266 -2.69 -2.42 7.02
CA PHE A 266 -2.70 -2.05 8.43
C PHE A 266 -3.30 -3.18 9.25
N SER A 267 -2.70 -3.44 10.40
CA SER A 267 -3.18 -4.39 11.39
C SER A 267 -4.00 -3.67 12.45
N ASP A 268 -5.10 -4.31 12.87
CA ASP A 268 -5.92 -3.88 14.01
C ASP A 268 -5.45 -4.53 15.32
N GLU A 269 -4.31 -5.23 15.29
CA GLU A 269 -3.71 -5.83 16.48
C GLU A 269 -3.37 -4.75 17.49
N LYS A 270 -3.85 -4.94 18.73
CA LYS A 270 -3.63 -3.99 19.80
C LYS A 270 -2.20 -4.08 20.30
N THR A 271 -1.44 -3.03 20.08
CA THR A 271 -0.14 -2.78 20.67
C THR A 271 -0.26 -1.66 21.72
N SER A 272 0.80 -1.40 22.48
CA SER A 272 0.85 -0.21 23.33
C SER A 272 0.60 1.04 22.49
N LEU A 273 -0.17 2.01 23.03
CA LEU A 273 -0.41 3.28 22.33
C LEU A 273 0.88 4.06 22.07
N PHE A 274 1.93 3.81 22.87
CA PHE A 274 3.24 4.44 22.69
C PHE A 274 4.10 3.75 21.61
N ASP A 275 3.73 2.52 21.21
CA ASP A 275 4.44 1.70 20.22
C ASP A 275 3.63 1.60 18.90
N GLN A 276 2.96 2.67 18.49
CA GLN A 276 2.24 2.74 17.20
C GLN A 276 2.84 3.84 16.32
N PRO A 277 3.45 3.44 15.16
CA PRO A 277 3.44 2.11 14.52
C PRO A 277 4.38 1.11 15.20
N SER A 278 3.93 -0.13 15.44
CA SER A 278 4.78 -1.18 16.01
C SER A 278 5.85 -1.65 15.03
N ILE A 279 7.09 -1.59 15.47
CA ILE A 279 8.26 -2.08 14.73
C ILE A 279 8.23 -3.61 14.65
N ASP A 280 7.88 -4.27 15.76
CA ASP A 280 7.75 -5.73 15.83
C ASP A 280 6.76 -6.26 14.80
N LEU A 281 5.54 -5.68 14.72
CA LEU A 281 4.53 -6.10 13.75
C LEU A 281 4.97 -5.86 12.32
N LEU A 282 5.62 -4.73 12.04
CA LEU A 282 6.12 -4.45 10.70
C LEU A 282 7.20 -5.46 10.30
N MET A 283 8.21 -5.67 11.13
CA MET A 283 9.29 -6.64 10.87
C MET A 283 8.75 -8.06 10.71
N GLN A 284 7.85 -8.50 11.60
CA GLN A 284 7.20 -9.81 11.53
C GLN A 284 6.42 -9.99 10.23
N SER A 285 5.67 -8.98 9.79
CA SER A 285 4.88 -9.04 8.55
C SER A 285 5.76 -9.17 7.31
N VAL A 286 6.91 -8.47 7.27
CA VAL A 286 7.89 -8.57 6.21
C VAL A 286 8.55 -9.95 6.22
N ALA A 287 8.98 -10.44 7.38
CA ALA A 287 9.59 -11.76 7.53
C ALA A 287 8.68 -12.92 7.08
N ARG A 288 7.35 -12.77 7.27
CA ARG A 288 6.34 -13.76 6.84
C ARG A 288 5.88 -13.57 5.39
N SER A 289 6.31 -12.52 4.73
CA SER A 289 5.92 -12.24 3.34
C SER A 289 6.74 -13.07 2.35
N SER A 290 6.51 -12.88 1.07
CA SER A 290 7.28 -13.51 -0.02
C SER A 290 8.54 -12.72 -0.41
N VAL A 291 9.01 -11.81 0.42
CA VAL A 291 10.28 -11.09 0.23
C VAL A 291 11.44 -12.07 0.22
N ARG A 292 12.35 -11.91 -0.73
CA ARG A 292 13.52 -12.81 -0.85
C ARG A 292 14.59 -12.48 0.19
N GLN A 293 14.85 -11.20 0.42
CA GLN A 293 15.86 -10.72 1.37
C GLN A 293 15.27 -9.68 2.31
N VAL A 294 15.46 -9.82 3.61
CA VAL A 294 15.01 -8.89 4.62
C VAL A 294 16.18 -8.40 5.44
N VAL A 295 16.27 -7.08 5.60
CA VAL A 295 17.22 -6.45 6.51
C VAL A 295 16.43 -5.67 7.57
N GLY A 296 16.57 -6.04 8.84
CA GLY A 296 16.09 -5.27 9.97
C GLY A 296 17.15 -4.28 10.45
N VAL A 297 16.74 -3.08 10.80
CA VAL A 297 17.62 -2.08 11.43
C VAL A 297 16.92 -1.53 12.66
N ILE A 298 17.54 -1.69 13.83
CA ILE A 298 17.02 -1.20 15.11
C ILE A 298 17.92 -0.08 15.59
N LEU A 299 17.35 1.12 15.67
CA LEU A 299 18.07 2.34 16.03
C LEU A 299 17.77 2.77 17.47
N THR A 300 18.29 3.94 17.79
CA THR A 300 18.05 4.65 19.05
C THR A 300 16.56 4.71 19.40
N GLY A 301 16.24 4.51 20.66
CA GLY A 301 14.88 4.59 21.17
C GLY A 301 14.73 3.98 22.57
N MET A 302 13.65 4.34 23.24
CA MET A 302 13.29 3.79 24.55
C MET A 302 12.41 2.54 24.38
N GLY A 303 12.55 1.56 25.25
CA GLY A 303 11.74 0.33 25.24
C GLY A 303 12.42 -0.83 24.55
N LYS A 304 11.61 -1.74 23.96
CA LYS A 304 12.08 -2.99 23.37
C LYS A 304 11.39 -3.34 22.02
N ASP A 305 10.58 -2.44 21.47
CA ASP A 305 9.91 -2.67 20.18
C ASP A 305 10.97 -2.86 19.09
N GLY A 306 10.78 -3.87 18.24
CA GLY A 306 11.75 -4.36 17.26
C GLY A 306 12.52 -5.62 17.71
N THR A 307 12.57 -5.93 19.03
CA THR A 307 13.28 -7.12 19.52
C THR A 307 12.62 -8.42 19.07
N ALA A 308 11.30 -8.53 19.18
CA ALA A 308 10.58 -9.70 18.67
C ALA A 308 10.57 -9.75 17.14
N GLY A 309 10.52 -8.59 16.49
CA GLY A 309 10.66 -8.47 15.04
C GLY A 309 12.02 -8.98 14.53
N ALA A 310 13.10 -8.67 15.23
CA ALA A 310 14.45 -9.20 14.93
C ALA A 310 14.49 -10.73 14.94
N ALA A 311 13.87 -11.36 15.94
CA ALA A 311 13.76 -12.83 16.00
C ALA A 311 13.09 -13.41 14.73
N HIS A 312 12.01 -12.78 14.25
CA HIS A 312 11.31 -13.23 13.06
C HIS A 312 12.15 -13.05 11.79
N ILE A 313 12.86 -11.92 11.67
CA ILE A 313 13.75 -11.67 10.52
C ILE A 313 14.89 -12.71 10.51
N LYS A 314 15.54 -12.97 11.66
CA LYS A 314 16.58 -13.99 11.75
C LYS A 314 16.08 -15.39 11.43
N ALA A 315 14.88 -15.74 11.90
CA ALA A 315 14.25 -17.04 11.63
C ALA A 315 13.94 -17.29 10.15
N CYS A 316 13.72 -16.24 9.34
CA CYS A 316 13.53 -16.37 7.89
C CYS A 316 14.84 -16.24 7.08
N GLY A 317 16.01 -16.24 7.74
CA GLY A 317 17.31 -16.09 7.09
C GLY A 317 17.71 -14.65 6.74
N GLY A 318 16.98 -13.65 7.25
CA GLY A 318 17.32 -12.23 7.09
C GLY A 318 18.42 -11.78 8.06
N ILE A 319 18.90 -10.57 7.86
CA ILE A 319 19.94 -9.93 8.68
C ILE A 319 19.34 -8.83 9.53
N VAL A 320 19.81 -8.68 10.76
CA VAL A 320 19.42 -7.59 11.66
C VAL A 320 20.65 -6.83 12.14
N VAL A 321 20.59 -5.52 11.95
CA VAL A 321 21.61 -4.54 12.39
C VAL A 321 21.06 -3.72 13.53
N ALA A 322 21.85 -3.50 14.56
CA ALA A 322 21.52 -2.58 15.65
C ALA A 322 22.50 -1.41 15.68
N GLN A 323 22.00 -0.22 16.00
CA GLN A 323 22.86 0.93 16.30
C GLN A 323 23.61 0.68 17.61
N ASP A 324 24.89 1.06 17.66
CA ASP A 324 25.71 0.95 18.88
C ASP A 324 25.27 1.91 20.00
N GLU A 325 25.87 1.74 21.16
CA GLU A 325 25.60 2.57 22.32
C GLU A 325 26.16 3.99 22.16
N GLU A 326 27.36 4.11 21.56
CA GLU A 326 28.09 5.38 21.49
C GLU A 326 27.37 6.42 20.63
N THR A 327 26.73 5.99 19.53
CA THR A 327 26.00 6.88 18.62
C THR A 327 24.49 6.98 18.92
N SER A 328 23.97 6.17 19.85
CA SER A 328 22.56 6.18 20.22
C SER A 328 22.22 7.33 21.18
N THR A 329 21.19 8.11 20.86
CA THR A 329 20.66 9.12 21.81
C THR A 329 20.09 8.45 23.07
N ILE A 330 19.35 7.37 22.89
CA ILE A 330 18.82 6.49 23.96
C ILE A 330 19.11 5.05 23.55
N PHE A 331 20.01 4.40 24.28
CA PHE A 331 20.40 3.00 24.06
C PHE A 331 19.46 2.05 24.79
N GLY A 332 18.17 2.03 24.40
CA GLY A 332 17.15 1.16 24.97
C GLY A 332 16.71 0.07 24.02
N MET A 333 16.09 0.43 22.89
CA MET A 333 15.63 -0.51 21.87
C MET A 333 16.78 -1.31 21.26
N ALA A 334 17.85 -0.63 20.84
CA ALA A 334 19.04 -1.29 20.29
C ALA A 334 19.67 -2.24 21.33
N LYS A 335 19.82 -1.81 22.60
CA LYS A 335 20.32 -2.65 23.69
C LYS A 335 19.47 -3.91 23.87
N SER A 336 18.15 -3.78 23.97
CA SER A 336 17.23 -4.91 24.13
C SER A 336 17.36 -5.91 22.99
N ALA A 337 17.49 -5.41 21.76
CA ALA A 337 17.66 -6.26 20.59
C ALA A 337 19.03 -6.97 20.59
N ILE A 338 20.12 -6.30 20.97
CA ILE A 338 21.46 -6.89 21.08
C ILE A 338 21.48 -8.00 22.16
N GLU A 339 20.94 -7.72 23.34
CA GLU A 339 20.86 -8.67 24.46
C GLU A 339 20.01 -9.91 24.12
N SER A 340 19.09 -9.81 23.14
CA SER A 340 18.27 -10.94 22.70
C SER A 340 19.03 -12.01 21.90
N GLY A 341 20.24 -11.69 21.38
CA GLY A 341 21.05 -12.57 20.55
C GLY A 341 20.57 -12.71 19.10
N TYR A 342 19.61 -11.87 18.64
CA TYR A 342 19.09 -11.91 17.27
C TYR A 342 19.76 -10.90 16.34
N ILE A 343 20.68 -10.08 16.83
CA ILE A 343 21.42 -9.10 16.03
C ILE A 343 22.63 -9.76 15.37
N ASN A 344 22.83 -9.46 14.09
CA ASN A 344 23.97 -9.92 13.32
C ASN A 344 25.14 -8.92 13.41
N GLU A 345 24.83 -7.61 13.37
CA GLU A 345 25.81 -6.55 13.39
C GLU A 345 25.42 -5.44 14.35
N VAL A 346 26.39 -4.95 15.11
CA VAL A 346 26.25 -3.73 15.92
C VAL A 346 27.17 -2.67 15.32
N LEU A 347 26.57 -1.60 14.78
CA LEU A 347 27.29 -0.60 14.00
C LEU A 347 27.07 0.82 14.52
N PRO A 348 28.10 1.69 14.45
CA PRO A 348 27.89 3.13 14.59
C PRO A 348 26.91 3.65 13.53
N LEU A 349 26.14 4.67 13.88
CA LEU A 349 25.12 5.23 12.98
C LEU A 349 25.66 5.55 11.58
N GLN A 350 26.90 6.04 11.51
CA GLN A 350 27.56 6.45 10.27
C GLN A 350 27.88 5.27 9.33
N GLU A 351 28.05 4.07 9.87
CA GLU A 351 28.39 2.87 9.11
C GLU A 351 27.15 2.12 8.60
N ILE A 352 26.00 2.31 9.22
CA ILE A 352 24.75 1.65 8.83
C ILE A 352 24.40 1.89 7.35
N PRO A 353 24.38 3.13 6.80
CA PRO A 353 24.06 3.32 5.39
C PRO A 353 25.10 2.70 4.44
N VAL A 354 26.38 2.68 4.83
CA VAL A 354 27.45 2.03 4.05
C VAL A 354 27.20 0.51 4.00
N PHE A 355 26.87 -0.10 5.14
CA PHE A 355 26.51 -1.50 5.24
C PHE A 355 25.30 -1.82 4.34
N LEU A 356 24.21 -1.06 4.45
CA LEU A 356 23.00 -1.28 3.68
C LEU A 356 23.22 -1.18 2.17
N ASN A 357 23.97 -0.18 1.71
CA ASN A 357 24.28 -0.02 0.30
C ASN A 357 25.09 -1.20 -0.25
N LYS A 358 26.13 -1.66 0.47
CA LYS A 358 26.93 -2.81 0.09
C LYS A 358 26.10 -4.09 0.06
N TYR A 359 25.30 -4.32 1.10
CA TYR A 359 24.48 -5.52 1.22
C TYR A 359 23.46 -5.63 0.07
N VAL A 360 22.75 -4.54 -0.24
CA VAL A 360 21.78 -4.51 -1.35
C VAL A 360 22.47 -4.67 -2.72
N ALA A 361 23.68 -4.14 -2.87
CA ALA A 361 24.49 -4.31 -4.09
C ALA A 361 25.06 -5.73 -4.26
N GLY A 362 24.87 -6.63 -3.29
CA GLY A 362 25.43 -7.99 -3.33
C GLY A 362 26.94 -8.03 -3.17
N GLN A 363 27.53 -7.02 -2.54
CA GLN A 363 28.94 -6.99 -2.20
C GLN A 363 29.20 -7.71 -0.88
N GLN A 364 30.37 -8.32 -0.73
CA GLN A 364 30.75 -8.94 0.54
C GLN A 364 30.76 -7.91 1.67
N VAL A 365 30.07 -8.22 2.74
CA VAL A 365 30.07 -7.44 3.97
C VAL A 365 30.68 -8.34 5.04
N SER A 366 31.80 -7.93 5.63
CA SER A 366 32.38 -8.65 6.75
C SER A 366 31.51 -8.45 7.98
N THR A 367 31.15 -9.54 8.62
CA THR A 367 30.31 -9.55 9.81
C THR A 367 31.09 -10.09 10.99
N THR A 368 30.69 -9.76 12.22
CA THR A 368 31.31 -10.30 13.45
C THR A 368 31.15 -11.82 13.57
N ASP A 369 30.15 -12.40 12.90
CA ASP A 369 29.80 -13.84 12.94
C ASP A 369 30.26 -14.62 11.68
N GLY A 370 30.93 -13.99 10.73
CA GLY A 370 31.41 -14.62 9.48
C GLY A 370 31.10 -13.78 8.23
N THR A 371 31.58 -14.27 7.08
CA THR A 371 31.33 -13.60 5.79
C THR A 371 30.04 -14.14 5.19
N TYR A 372 29.01 -13.28 4.98
CA TYR A 372 27.86 -13.68 4.20
C TYR A 372 28.18 -13.55 2.71
N GLU A 373 28.32 -14.68 2.02
CA GLU A 373 28.28 -14.73 0.57
C GLU A 373 26.81 -14.71 0.11
N ILE A 374 26.45 -13.70 -0.65
CA ILE A 374 25.15 -13.67 -1.33
C ILE A 374 25.33 -14.54 -2.58
N GLU A 375 24.92 -15.80 -2.53
CA GLU A 375 24.83 -16.63 -3.73
C GLU A 375 23.86 -15.97 -4.72
N ARG A 376 24.42 -15.37 -5.76
CA ARG A 376 23.65 -15.10 -6.98
C ARG A 376 23.45 -16.44 -7.67
N THR A 377 22.38 -17.16 -7.35
CA THR A 377 21.90 -18.22 -8.24
C THR A 377 21.48 -17.54 -9.55
N GLY A 378 22.43 -17.50 -10.50
CA GLY A 378 22.13 -17.23 -11.89
C GLY A 378 21.25 -18.36 -12.43
N VAL A 379 20.12 -18.01 -12.98
CA VAL A 379 19.54 -18.38 -14.28
C VAL A 379 18.24 -17.60 -14.42
#